data_328e7f4a5ae4e316028f10b10aebe83c
#
_entry.id   328e7f4a5ae4e316028f10b10aebe83c
#
_cell.length_a   1.000
_cell.length_b   1.000
_cell.length_c   1.000
_cell.angle_alpha   90.00
_cell.angle_beta   90.00
_cell.angle_gamma   90.00
#
_symmetry.space_group_name_H-M   'P 1'
#
loop_
_entity.id
_entity.type
_entity.pdbx_description
1 polymer ?
#
loop_
_entity_poly.entity_id
_entity_poly.type
_entity_poly.pdbx_seq_one_letter_code
_entity_poly.pdbx_strand_id
1 'polypeptide(L)'
;KTSSLTIIIWLLNLSLRLIANSVSFSITIINDDVLKINETSLFNDKVTVFGNLPYNISTEILTKWIINLNDNNFWFESLVLMFQKEVAERIIAKFNTSNYGRLSIVSNWKLNIKKICDIKPQAFYPKPKVDSCLLFFYPKKNFIKLNDPNNLVKVTRVFFNQRRKMLKKPYNQLFNG
;
A
#
# COMPACT_ATOMS: atom_id res chain seq x y z
N LYS A 1 30.67 4.55 -3.73
CA LYS A 1 29.31 5.16 -3.90
C LYS A 1 28.56 4.87 -2.62
N THR A 2 28.50 5.84 -1.73
CA THR A 2 27.65 5.81 -0.53
C THR A 2 26.21 5.94 -1.00
N SER A 3 25.45 4.85 -0.96
CA SER A 3 24.02 4.88 -1.16
C SER A 3 23.40 5.63 0.01
N SER A 4 22.87 6.82 -0.22
CA SER A 4 22.07 7.53 0.76
C SER A 4 20.78 6.76 0.98
N LEU A 5 20.57 6.23 2.18
CA LEU A 5 19.33 5.59 2.56
C LEU A 5 18.31 6.68 2.90
N THR A 6 17.39 6.96 2.01
CA THR A 6 16.28 7.88 2.29
C THR A 6 15.14 7.08 2.90
N ILE A 7 14.84 7.34 4.17
CA ILE A 7 13.76 6.72 4.92
C ILE A 7 12.64 7.74 5.05
N ILE A 8 11.45 7.42 4.54
CA ILE A 8 10.27 8.25 4.71
C ILE A 8 9.40 7.61 5.78
N ILE A 9 9.15 8.36 6.83
CA ILE A 9 8.28 7.92 7.92
C ILE A 9 7.01 8.74 7.85
N TRP A 10 5.92 8.15 7.38
CA TRP A 10 4.59 8.72 7.49
C TRP A 10 4.05 8.45 8.89
N LEU A 11 4.22 9.44 9.79
CA LEU A 11 3.71 9.37 11.16
C LEU A 11 2.65 10.46 11.35
N LEU A 12 1.41 10.04 11.56
CA LEU A 12 0.41 10.90 12.19
C LEU A 12 0.69 10.92 13.71
N ASN A 13 1.11 12.08 14.22
CA ASN A 13 1.27 12.37 15.64
C ASN A 13 2.25 11.49 16.43
N LEU A 14 3.54 11.47 16.08
CA LEU A 14 4.57 10.96 16.98
C LEU A 14 5.86 11.79 16.92
N SER A 15 6.32 12.22 18.11
CA SER A 15 7.65 12.79 18.32
C SER A 15 8.71 11.78 17.90
N LEU A 16 9.40 12.03 16.81
CA LEU A 16 10.52 11.21 16.33
C LEU A 16 11.72 11.38 17.28
N ARG A 17 12.10 10.33 18.01
CA ARG A 17 13.46 10.18 18.53
C ARG A 17 14.27 9.37 17.53
N LEU A 18 15.00 10.07 16.66
CA LEU A 18 16.04 9.44 15.84
C LEU A 18 17.33 9.37 16.68
N ILE A 19 17.79 8.17 16.96
CA ILE A 19 19.16 7.94 17.46
C ILE A 19 20.03 7.83 16.21
N ALA A 20 20.74 8.89 15.89
CA ALA A 20 21.70 8.92 14.79
C ALA A 20 23.12 9.05 15.33
N ASN A 21 23.90 8.01 15.17
CA ASN A 21 25.36 8.08 15.34
C ASN A 21 25.99 8.31 13.95
N SER A 22 26.64 9.48 13.80
CA SER A 22 27.65 9.82 12.77
C SER A 22 27.29 9.83 11.28
N VAL A 23 26.04 10.10 10.90
CA VAL A 23 25.68 10.36 9.50
C VAL A 23 24.95 11.72 9.43
N SER A 24 25.27 12.54 8.43
CA SER A 24 24.55 13.80 8.20
C SER A 24 23.13 13.48 7.73
N PHE A 25 22.13 13.75 8.58
CA PHE A 25 20.72 13.57 8.26
C PHE A 25 20.09 14.93 7.95
N SER A 26 19.43 14.99 6.81
CA SER A 26 18.45 16.05 6.53
C SER A 26 17.04 15.50 6.74
N ILE A 27 16.23 16.18 7.54
CA ILE A 27 14.83 15.85 7.76
C ILE A 27 13.99 16.84 6.96
N THR A 28 13.20 16.33 6.04
CA THR A 28 12.19 17.13 5.34
C THR A 28 10.81 16.75 5.85
N ILE A 29 10.07 17.74 6.36
CA ILE A 29 8.68 17.56 6.81
C ILE A 29 7.79 18.03 5.68
N ILE A 30 6.90 17.13 5.19
CA ILE A 30 5.90 17.45 4.18
C ILE A 30 4.54 17.46 4.88
N ASN A 31 3.94 18.64 5.01
CA ASN A 31 2.61 18.80 5.59
C ASN A 31 1.59 18.95 4.46
N ASP A 32 1.11 17.86 3.92
CA ASP A 32 0.16 17.84 2.80
C ASP A 32 -0.74 16.59 2.86
N ASP A 33 -1.80 16.58 2.07
CA ASP A 33 -2.69 15.44 1.89
C ASP A 33 -1.99 14.36 1.06
N VAL A 34 -1.65 13.24 1.69
CA VAL A 34 -0.97 12.11 1.04
C VAL A 34 -1.68 11.60 -0.21
N LEU A 35 -3.00 11.75 -0.30
CA LEU A 35 -3.77 11.33 -1.48
C LEU A 35 -3.58 12.27 -2.68
N LYS A 36 -3.10 13.51 -2.46
CA LYS A 36 -2.85 14.51 -3.50
C LYS A 36 -1.38 14.63 -3.91
N ILE A 37 -0.47 14.14 -3.07
CA ILE A 37 0.98 14.19 -3.35
C ILE A 37 1.30 13.35 -4.59
N ASN A 38 2.19 13.89 -5.43
CA ASN A 38 2.86 13.13 -6.48
C ASN A 38 4.22 12.65 -5.97
N GLU A 39 4.30 11.42 -5.53
CA GLU A 39 5.50 10.84 -4.93
C GLU A 39 6.69 10.83 -5.90
N THR A 40 6.46 10.66 -7.19
CA THR A 40 7.53 10.62 -8.21
C THR A 40 8.26 11.94 -8.38
N SER A 41 7.63 13.07 -8.01
CA SER A 41 8.25 14.39 -8.07
C SER A 41 9.04 14.76 -6.80
N LEU A 42 8.88 13.98 -5.72
CA LEU A 42 9.54 14.27 -4.44
C LEU A 42 10.94 13.67 -4.34
N PHE A 43 11.21 12.62 -5.09
CA PHE A 43 12.43 11.83 -4.92
C PHE A 43 13.17 11.65 -6.23
N ASN A 44 14.47 11.96 -6.24
CA ASN A 44 15.36 11.70 -7.36
C ASN A 44 15.81 10.23 -7.40
N ASP A 45 15.93 9.61 -6.25
CA ASP A 45 16.34 8.21 -6.07
C ASP A 45 15.20 7.38 -5.48
N LYS A 46 15.30 6.06 -5.65
CA LYS A 46 14.35 5.13 -5.02
C LYS A 46 14.50 5.15 -3.50
N VAL A 47 13.37 5.17 -2.82
CA VAL A 47 13.30 5.27 -1.37
C VAL A 47 12.74 3.99 -0.73
N THR A 48 13.11 3.73 0.52
CA THR A 48 12.41 2.78 1.37
C THR A 48 11.42 3.54 2.25
N VAL A 49 10.14 3.14 2.19
CA VAL A 49 9.06 3.79 2.93
C VAL A 49 8.69 2.98 4.16
N PHE A 50 8.67 3.63 5.32
CA PHE A 50 8.07 3.08 6.53
C PHE A 50 6.78 3.85 6.83
N GLY A 51 5.64 3.18 6.83
CA GLY A 51 4.34 3.84 6.95
C GLY A 51 3.48 3.25 8.07
N ASN A 52 3.19 4.09 9.08
CA ASN A 52 2.06 3.89 9.98
C ASN A 52 0.88 4.70 9.41
N LEU A 53 0.16 4.11 8.45
CA LEU A 53 -0.91 4.79 7.72
C LEU A 53 -2.19 4.90 8.57
N PRO A 54 -2.97 5.98 8.39
CA PRO A 54 -4.30 6.07 8.99
C PRO A 54 -5.17 4.91 8.49
N TYR A 55 -5.76 4.13 9.40
CA TYR A 55 -6.48 2.90 9.04
C TYR A 55 -7.65 3.12 8.08
N ASN A 56 -8.34 4.27 8.21
CA ASN A 56 -9.50 4.61 7.38
C ASN A 56 -9.15 4.85 5.91
N ILE A 57 -7.92 5.28 5.59
CA ILE A 57 -7.47 5.57 4.21
C ILE A 57 -6.28 4.72 3.76
N SER A 58 -5.77 3.82 4.59
CA SER A 58 -4.56 3.02 4.30
C SER A 58 -4.65 2.22 3.00
N THR A 59 -5.81 1.66 2.70
CA THR A 59 -6.05 0.91 1.46
C THR A 59 -6.15 1.81 0.24
N GLU A 60 -6.64 3.03 0.42
CA GLU A 60 -6.73 4.04 -0.64
C GLU A 60 -5.33 4.54 -1.01
N ILE A 61 -4.50 4.85 -0.02
CA ILE A 61 -3.10 5.23 -0.21
C ILE A 61 -2.34 4.12 -0.96
N LEU A 62 -2.44 2.88 -0.50
CA LEU A 62 -1.77 1.75 -1.15
C LEU A 62 -2.27 1.57 -2.60
N THR A 63 -3.57 1.67 -2.84
CA THR A 63 -4.15 1.56 -4.18
C THR A 63 -3.65 2.68 -5.09
N LYS A 64 -3.66 3.94 -4.62
CA LYS A 64 -3.12 5.11 -5.34
C LYS A 64 -1.67 4.85 -5.75
N TRP A 65 -0.82 4.44 -4.80
CA TRP A 65 0.58 4.17 -5.10
C TRP A 65 0.76 3.11 -6.17
N ILE A 66 0.02 1.99 -6.11
CA ILE A 66 0.12 0.90 -7.08
C ILE A 66 -0.36 1.33 -8.48
N ILE A 67 -1.47 2.07 -8.55
CA ILE A 67 -2.05 2.51 -9.84
C ILE A 67 -1.15 3.52 -10.53
N ASN A 68 -0.56 4.45 -9.77
CA ASN A 68 0.30 5.50 -10.28
C ASN A 68 1.75 5.04 -10.55
N LEU A 69 2.10 3.78 -10.27
CA LEU A 69 3.40 3.24 -10.61
C LEU A 69 3.56 3.13 -12.13
N ASN A 70 4.55 3.82 -12.67
CA ASN A 70 4.97 3.63 -14.05
C ASN A 70 5.64 2.26 -14.21
N ASP A 71 5.40 1.60 -15.35
CA ASP A 71 5.83 0.22 -15.57
C ASP A 71 7.35 0.01 -15.48
N ASN A 72 8.14 1.05 -15.69
CA ASN A 72 9.60 0.98 -15.72
C ASN A 72 10.27 1.78 -14.61
N ASN A 73 9.52 2.54 -13.81
CA ASN A 73 10.11 3.41 -12.79
C ASN A 73 9.28 3.45 -11.51
N PHE A 74 9.59 2.53 -10.59
CA PHE A 74 9.08 2.59 -9.24
C PHE A 74 9.86 3.66 -8.46
N TRP A 75 9.15 4.61 -7.84
CA TRP A 75 9.73 5.65 -7.00
C TRP A 75 10.25 5.12 -5.66
N PHE A 76 9.86 3.89 -5.29
CA PHE A 76 10.37 3.21 -4.11
C PHE A 76 11.10 1.91 -4.45
N GLU A 77 12.01 1.51 -3.58
CA GLU A 77 12.66 0.20 -3.59
C GLU A 77 11.82 -0.81 -2.81
N SER A 78 11.29 -0.38 -1.65
CA SER A 78 10.42 -1.20 -0.80
C SER A 78 9.51 -0.35 0.07
N LEU A 79 8.39 -0.95 0.52
CA LEU A 79 7.47 -0.36 1.46
C LEU A 79 7.31 -1.29 2.66
N VAL A 80 7.41 -0.74 3.87
CA VAL A 80 7.10 -1.42 5.13
C VAL A 80 5.89 -0.70 5.71
N LEU A 81 4.69 -1.28 5.57
CA LEU A 81 3.44 -0.61 5.89
C LEU A 81 2.66 -1.38 6.94
N MET A 82 2.06 -0.64 7.87
CA MET A 82 1.20 -1.18 8.90
C MET A 82 -0.27 -1.02 8.54
N PHE A 83 -1.03 -2.10 8.70
CA PHE A 83 -2.47 -2.17 8.48
C PHE A 83 -3.18 -2.80 9.68
N GLN A 84 -4.49 -2.60 9.79
CA GLN A 84 -5.31 -3.47 10.63
C GLN A 84 -5.15 -4.92 10.14
N LYS A 85 -5.11 -5.88 11.08
CA LYS A 85 -4.86 -7.29 10.78
C LYS A 85 -5.83 -7.85 9.72
N GLU A 86 -7.12 -7.54 9.83
CA GLU A 86 -8.12 -7.98 8.86
C GLU A 86 -7.83 -7.43 7.45
N VAL A 87 -7.40 -6.17 7.35
CA VAL A 87 -7.03 -5.55 6.06
C VAL A 87 -5.77 -6.22 5.49
N ALA A 88 -4.77 -6.46 6.33
CA ALA A 88 -3.54 -7.16 5.91
C ALA A 88 -3.84 -8.58 5.40
N GLU A 89 -4.72 -9.32 6.07
CA GLU A 89 -5.15 -10.65 5.62
C GLU A 89 -5.85 -10.62 4.26
N ARG A 90 -6.63 -9.58 3.98
CA ARG A 90 -7.23 -9.37 2.64
C ARG A 90 -6.19 -9.01 1.58
N ILE A 91 -5.16 -8.24 1.93
CA ILE A 91 -4.08 -7.85 1.01
C ILE A 91 -3.28 -9.09 0.58
N ILE A 92 -2.91 -9.97 1.52
CA ILE A 92 -2.08 -11.16 1.26
C ILE A 92 -2.89 -12.42 0.91
N ALA A 93 -4.21 -12.31 0.83
CA ALA A 93 -5.09 -13.46 0.60
C ALA A 93 -4.78 -14.15 -0.72
N LYS A 94 -4.73 -15.49 -0.70
CA LYS A 94 -4.51 -16.33 -1.87
C LYS A 94 -5.82 -16.61 -2.60
N PHE A 95 -5.72 -16.91 -3.88
CA PHE A 95 -6.86 -17.38 -4.68
C PHE A 95 -7.58 -18.53 -3.97
N ASN A 96 -8.89 -18.57 -4.10
CA ASN A 96 -9.78 -19.57 -3.49
C ASN A 96 -9.87 -19.54 -1.96
N THR A 97 -9.51 -18.42 -1.31
CA THR A 97 -9.75 -18.21 0.13
C THR A 97 -10.88 -17.20 0.36
N SER A 98 -11.50 -17.22 1.54
CA SER A 98 -12.61 -16.32 1.90
C SER A 98 -12.23 -14.84 1.83
N ASN A 99 -10.97 -14.50 2.19
CA ASN A 99 -10.45 -13.14 2.21
C ASN A 99 -9.98 -12.63 0.82
N TYR A 100 -9.91 -13.54 -0.19
CA TYR A 100 -9.50 -13.16 -1.54
C TYR A 100 -10.50 -12.21 -2.18
N GLY A 101 -10.01 -11.10 -2.71
CA GLY A 101 -10.87 -10.07 -3.28
C GLY A 101 -10.11 -8.94 -3.97
N ARG A 102 -10.78 -7.79 -4.12
CA ARG A 102 -10.22 -6.62 -4.78
C ARG A 102 -8.83 -6.24 -4.28
N LEU A 103 -8.65 -6.17 -2.94
CA LEU A 103 -7.36 -5.78 -2.36
C LEU A 103 -6.25 -6.77 -2.72
N SER A 104 -6.52 -8.08 -2.65
CA SER A 104 -5.52 -9.09 -3.04
C SER A 104 -5.09 -8.91 -4.49
N ILE A 105 -6.04 -8.71 -5.41
CA ILE A 105 -5.74 -8.58 -6.84
C ILE A 105 -4.93 -7.33 -7.11
N VAL A 106 -5.39 -6.17 -6.64
CA VAL A 106 -4.72 -4.88 -6.89
C VAL A 106 -3.34 -4.87 -6.25
N SER A 107 -3.21 -5.32 -5.00
CA SER A 107 -1.93 -5.30 -4.29
C SER A 107 -0.91 -6.27 -4.88
N ASN A 108 -1.35 -7.44 -5.33
CA ASN A 108 -0.47 -8.43 -5.94
C ASN A 108 -0.25 -8.23 -7.45
N TRP A 109 -0.80 -7.20 -8.07
CA TRP A 109 -0.59 -6.95 -9.49
C TRP A 109 0.87 -6.59 -9.78
N LYS A 110 1.38 -5.51 -9.20
CA LYS A 110 2.75 -5.00 -9.44
C LYS A 110 3.74 -5.32 -8.30
N LEU A 111 3.27 -5.80 -7.14
CA LEU A 111 4.07 -5.98 -5.94
C LEU A 111 4.12 -7.44 -5.48
N ASN A 112 5.26 -7.84 -4.95
CA ASN A 112 5.39 -9.00 -4.08
C ASN A 112 5.15 -8.53 -2.63
N ILE A 113 4.47 -9.37 -1.85
CA ILE A 113 4.05 -8.99 -0.50
C ILE A 113 4.45 -10.09 0.48
N LYS A 114 5.09 -9.70 1.59
CA LYS A 114 5.43 -10.60 2.69
C LYS A 114 4.87 -10.06 3.99
N LYS A 115 4.29 -10.93 4.80
CA LYS A 115 3.95 -10.60 6.18
C LYS A 115 5.22 -10.63 7.02
N ILE A 116 5.45 -9.56 7.80
CA ILE A 116 6.58 -9.49 8.75
C ILE A 116 6.11 -10.04 10.10
N CYS A 117 5.13 -9.37 10.73
CA CYS A 117 4.61 -9.77 12.04
C CYS A 117 3.22 -9.19 12.31
N ASP A 118 2.53 -9.77 13.30
CA ASP A 118 1.37 -9.15 13.94
C ASP A 118 1.83 -8.31 15.12
N ILE A 119 1.16 -7.17 15.34
CA ILE A 119 1.45 -6.25 16.44
C ILE A 119 0.19 -6.11 17.29
N LYS A 120 0.32 -6.40 18.58
CA LYS A 120 -0.79 -6.33 19.53
C LYS A 120 -1.12 -4.89 19.90
N PRO A 121 -2.39 -4.57 20.22
CA PRO A 121 -2.81 -3.24 20.63
C PRO A 121 -1.99 -2.63 21.77
N GLN A 122 -1.43 -3.46 22.65
CA GLN A 122 -0.61 -3.01 23.79
C GLN A 122 0.69 -2.31 23.41
N ALA A 123 1.14 -2.49 22.16
CA ALA A 123 2.34 -1.83 21.62
C ALA A 123 2.11 -0.35 21.25
N PHE A 124 0.87 0.15 21.37
CA PHE A 124 0.51 1.50 20.91
C PHE A 124 -0.04 2.36 22.04
N TYR A 125 0.20 3.67 21.91
CA TYR A 125 -0.45 4.67 22.74
C TYR A 125 -0.94 5.84 21.85
N PRO A 126 -2.26 6.17 21.87
CA PRO A 126 -3.34 5.41 22.49
C PRO A 126 -3.55 4.02 21.90
N LYS A 127 -4.02 3.09 22.69
CA LYS A 127 -4.22 1.69 22.31
C LYS A 127 -5.36 1.55 21.29
N PRO A 128 -5.12 1.00 20.09
CA PRO A 128 -6.18 0.72 19.13
C PRO A 128 -7.08 -0.43 19.60
N LYS A 129 -8.27 -0.54 19.00
CA LYS A 129 -9.25 -1.60 19.33
C LYS A 129 -8.94 -2.95 18.70
N VAL A 130 -8.05 -3.00 17.70
CA VAL A 130 -7.79 -4.18 16.88
C VAL A 130 -6.29 -4.45 16.74
N ASP A 131 -5.94 -5.70 16.46
CA ASP A 131 -4.58 -6.10 16.12
C ASP A 131 -4.14 -5.41 14.82
N SER A 132 -2.86 -5.11 14.73
CA SER A 132 -2.20 -4.59 13.53
C SER A 132 -1.30 -5.66 12.92
N CYS A 133 -0.93 -5.46 11.67
CA CYS A 133 -0.02 -6.35 10.95
C CYS A 133 0.93 -5.51 10.10
N LEU A 134 2.21 -5.85 10.14
CA LEU A 134 3.24 -5.23 9.35
C LEU A 134 3.49 -6.05 8.09
N LEU A 135 3.37 -5.40 6.93
CA LEU A 135 3.59 -5.98 5.62
C LEU A 135 4.78 -5.33 4.93
N PHE A 136 5.57 -6.14 4.24
CA PHE A 136 6.67 -5.72 3.39
C PHE A 136 6.29 -5.89 1.92
N PHE A 137 6.46 -4.83 1.14
CA PHE A 137 6.15 -4.81 -0.28
C PHE A 137 7.42 -4.47 -1.07
N TYR A 138 7.60 -5.16 -2.20
CA TYR A 138 8.68 -4.84 -3.15
C TYR A 138 8.21 -5.10 -4.58
N PRO A 139 8.74 -4.34 -5.57
CA PRO A 139 8.33 -4.46 -6.95
C PRO A 139 8.51 -5.86 -7.53
N LYS A 140 7.57 -6.29 -8.36
CA LYS A 140 7.73 -7.46 -9.22
C LYS A 140 8.62 -7.09 -10.41
N LYS A 141 9.47 -8.04 -10.85
CA LYS A 141 10.23 -7.89 -12.09
C LYS A 141 9.33 -7.94 -13.33
N ASN A 142 8.31 -8.80 -13.28
CA ASN A 142 7.35 -9.00 -14.37
C ASN A 142 5.93 -8.93 -13.83
N PHE A 143 5.07 -8.21 -14.53
CA PHE A 143 3.63 -8.10 -14.25
C PHE A 143 2.87 -7.80 -15.56
N ILE A 144 1.57 -8.03 -15.57
CA ILE A 144 0.72 -7.76 -16.72
C ILE A 144 0.60 -6.24 -16.90
N LYS A 145 1.00 -5.74 -18.06
CA LYS A 145 0.81 -4.32 -18.43
C LYS A 145 -0.64 -4.09 -18.82
N LEU A 146 -1.21 -3.01 -18.31
CA LEU A 146 -2.58 -2.58 -18.61
C LEU A 146 -2.53 -1.20 -19.25
N ASN A 147 -3.31 -1.00 -20.32
CA ASN A 147 -3.41 0.30 -20.99
C ASN A 147 -3.95 1.38 -20.04
N ASP A 148 -4.93 1.01 -19.23
CA ASP A 148 -5.46 1.87 -18.15
C ASP A 148 -5.53 1.07 -16.85
N PRO A 149 -4.64 1.36 -15.90
CA PRO A 149 -4.63 0.75 -14.57
C PRO A 149 -5.92 0.92 -13.78
N ASN A 150 -6.68 2.00 -14.00
CA ASN A 150 -7.95 2.25 -13.31
C ASN A 150 -9.02 1.22 -13.68
N ASN A 151 -8.94 0.62 -14.85
CA ASN A 151 -9.85 -0.46 -15.24
C ASN A 151 -9.74 -1.68 -14.32
N LEU A 152 -8.53 -2.00 -13.82
CA LEU A 152 -8.38 -3.08 -12.83
C LEU A 152 -9.17 -2.78 -11.56
N VAL A 153 -9.10 -1.54 -11.07
CA VAL A 153 -9.83 -1.10 -9.86
C VAL A 153 -11.34 -1.11 -10.14
N LYS A 154 -11.78 -0.60 -11.28
CA LYS A 154 -13.19 -0.55 -11.69
C LYS A 154 -13.78 -1.97 -11.78
N VAL A 155 -13.14 -2.85 -12.55
CA VAL A 155 -13.59 -4.23 -12.75
C VAL A 155 -13.64 -4.99 -11.43
N THR A 156 -12.55 -4.98 -10.67
CA THR A 156 -12.51 -5.69 -9.38
C THR A 156 -13.51 -5.14 -8.37
N ARG A 157 -13.78 -3.82 -8.37
CA ARG A 157 -14.82 -3.21 -7.53
C ARG A 157 -16.19 -3.78 -7.88
N VAL A 158 -16.57 -3.79 -9.15
CA VAL A 158 -17.89 -4.22 -9.59
C VAL A 158 -18.12 -5.70 -9.31
N PHE A 159 -17.16 -6.57 -9.67
CA PHE A 159 -17.32 -8.00 -9.48
C PHE A 159 -17.29 -8.42 -8.00
N PHE A 160 -16.41 -7.86 -7.19
CA PHE A 160 -16.33 -8.24 -5.78
C PHE A 160 -17.39 -7.59 -4.87
N ASN A 161 -18.01 -6.48 -5.27
CA ASN A 161 -19.18 -5.95 -4.57
C ASN A 161 -20.40 -6.85 -4.71
N GLN A 162 -20.46 -7.68 -5.76
CA GLN A 162 -21.56 -8.59 -6.05
C GLN A 162 -21.16 -10.06 -5.97
N ARG A 163 -20.18 -10.39 -5.13
CA ARG A 163 -19.53 -11.69 -5.03
C ARG A 163 -20.48 -12.91 -4.95
N ARG A 164 -21.67 -12.75 -4.38
CA ARG A 164 -22.68 -13.80 -4.26
C ARG A 164 -23.77 -13.74 -5.32
N LYS A 165 -23.67 -12.85 -6.30
CA LYS A 165 -24.62 -12.70 -7.40
C LYS A 165 -24.09 -13.40 -8.67
N MET A 166 -25.01 -13.72 -9.58
CA MET A 166 -24.64 -14.22 -10.89
C MET A 166 -23.78 -13.21 -11.66
N LEU A 167 -22.83 -13.68 -12.44
CA LEU A 167 -21.90 -12.84 -13.21
C LEU A 167 -22.59 -11.89 -14.19
N LYS A 168 -23.81 -12.22 -14.66
CA LYS A 168 -24.61 -11.38 -15.57
C LYS A 168 -24.79 -9.96 -15.02
N LYS A 169 -25.07 -9.81 -13.72
CA LYS A 169 -25.33 -8.49 -13.13
C LYS A 169 -24.10 -7.57 -13.11
N PRO A 170 -22.93 -7.98 -12.59
CA PRO A 170 -21.72 -7.17 -12.66
C PRO A 170 -21.23 -6.95 -14.11
N TYR A 171 -21.42 -7.93 -15.00
CA TYR A 171 -21.10 -7.79 -16.41
C TYR A 171 -21.92 -6.66 -17.06
N ASN A 172 -23.25 -6.69 -16.93
CA ASN A 172 -24.11 -5.65 -17.48
C ASN A 172 -23.78 -4.25 -16.92
N GLN A 173 -23.40 -4.16 -15.65
CA GLN A 173 -23.01 -2.89 -15.03
C GLN A 173 -21.74 -2.30 -15.65
N LEU A 174 -20.84 -3.12 -16.21
CA LEU A 174 -19.59 -2.67 -16.83
C LEU A 174 -19.71 -2.38 -18.32
N PHE A 175 -20.54 -3.14 -19.04
CA PHE A 175 -20.53 -3.18 -20.50
C PHE A 175 -21.85 -2.77 -21.16
N ASN A 176 -22.97 -2.72 -20.41
CA ASN A 176 -24.28 -2.35 -20.92
C ASN A 176 -24.89 -1.14 -20.20
N GLY A 177 -24.05 -0.32 -19.53
CA GLY A 177 -24.47 0.91 -18.85
C GLY A 177 -24.20 2.15 -19.70
#